data_909f75c53683811e52676580ea204afa
#
_entry.id   909f75c53683811e52676580ea204afa
#
_cell.length_a   1.000
_cell.length_b   1.000
_cell.length_c   1.000
_cell.angle_alpha   90.00
_cell.angle_beta   90.00
_cell.angle_gamma   90.00
#
_symmetry.space_group_name_H-M   'P 1'
#
loop_
_entity.id
_entity.type
_entity.pdbx_description
1 polymer ?
#
loop_
_entity_poly.entity_id
_entity_poly.type
_entity_poly.pdbx_seq_one_letter_code
_entity_poly.pdbx_strand_id
1 'polypeptide(L)'
;MTDRFSYSVAASDGKARTGKISTPRGEIRTPAFMPVGTAATVKAMMPESVAATGADILLGNTYHFMLRPGAELVDALGGLHNFMNWQRPILTDSGGFQVMSLAGLRKLTERGVTFKSHVDGSKHEITPERSMDIQRLLGSDIVMCFDECTPFPADEKTALDSMQLSMRWAARSKEAFGDRPGHALFGIQQGSVFPEQRAESAEALKAIGFDGYAVGGLAVGEGQEAMFSVLDYAPDMLPQDKPRYLMGVGKPDDIVGAVKRGIDMMDCVLPSRSGRTGQAFTRQGVVNIKNARHQDDPSPLDSACSCPACKNYSRAYLHHVFRSQEMISGMLLTWHNLQYYQDLMADMRAAIAAGRFASFEAEFHAQRAAGDIAPL
;
A
#
# COMPACT_ATOMS: atom_id res chain seq x y z
N MET A 1 26.25 3.82 0.84
CA MET A 1 24.95 3.14 0.59
C MET A 1 25.26 1.66 0.48
N THR A 2 24.45 0.78 1.07
CA THR A 2 24.65 -0.67 0.99
C THR A 2 24.17 -1.15 -0.38
N ASP A 3 25.00 -1.89 -1.11
CA ASP A 3 24.63 -2.46 -2.42
C ASP A 3 23.64 -3.64 -2.31
N ARG A 4 23.09 -3.87 -1.11
CA ARG A 4 22.19 -5.00 -0.83
C ARG A 4 20.96 -4.55 -0.07
N PHE A 5 19.83 -5.20 -0.37
CA PHE A 5 18.62 -5.09 0.42
C PHE A 5 18.87 -5.66 1.83
N SER A 6 18.42 -4.93 2.86
CA SER A 6 18.46 -5.42 4.24
C SER A 6 17.34 -4.81 5.07
N TYR A 7 16.93 -5.50 6.14
CA TYR A 7 15.96 -5.02 7.12
C TYR A 7 16.50 -5.12 8.53
N SER A 8 16.21 -4.13 9.35
CA SER A 8 16.57 -4.14 10.78
C SER A 8 15.46 -3.52 11.62
N VAL A 9 15.11 -4.18 12.73
CA VAL A 9 14.22 -3.65 13.75
C VAL A 9 15.08 -2.85 14.75
N ALA A 10 14.69 -1.60 15.00
CA ALA A 10 15.38 -0.71 15.94
C ALA A 10 14.77 -0.77 17.35
N ALA A 11 13.43 -0.87 17.43
CA ALA A 11 12.70 -1.00 18.70
C ALA A 11 11.36 -1.70 18.48
N SER A 12 10.79 -2.24 19.57
CA SER A 12 9.47 -2.86 19.60
C SER A 12 8.72 -2.44 20.86
N ASP A 13 7.38 -2.36 20.75
CA ASP A 13 6.46 -2.14 21.85
C ASP A 13 5.26 -3.06 21.68
N GLY A 14 5.18 -4.13 22.45
CA GLY A 14 4.32 -5.27 22.20
C GLY A 14 4.69 -5.94 20.86
N LYS A 15 3.70 -6.12 19.96
CA LYS A 15 3.96 -6.61 18.59
C LYS A 15 4.33 -5.48 17.61
N ALA A 16 4.03 -4.22 17.96
CA ALA A 16 4.40 -3.07 17.12
C ALA A 16 5.91 -2.91 17.08
N ARG A 17 6.46 -2.66 15.90
CA ARG A 17 7.91 -2.54 15.71
C ARG A 17 8.26 -1.38 14.80
N THR A 18 9.39 -0.73 15.07
CA THR A 18 9.96 0.30 14.23
C THR A 18 11.37 -0.07 13.81
N GLY A 19 11.74 0.28 12.60
CA GLY A 19 13.02 -0.08 12.02
C GLY A 19 13.25 0.57 10.68
N LYS A 20 14.07 -0.07 9.84
CA LYS A 20 14.36 0.41 8.50
C LYS A 20 14.66 -0.73 7.53
N ILE A 21 14.24 -0.52 6.29
CA ILE A 21 14.68 -1.26 5.13
C ILE A 21 15.70 -0.41 4.40
N SER A 22 16.87 -0.98 4.10
CA SER A 22 17.91 -0.32 3.30
C SER A 22 17.90 -0.88 1.90
N THR A 23 17.91 0.01 0.90
CA THR A 23 18.00 -0.32 -0.53
C THR A 23 19.09 0.53 -1.18
N PRO A 24 19.57 0.19 -2.38
CA PRO A 24 20.50 1.05 -3.12
C PRO A 24 19.97 2.46 -3.40
N ARG A 25 18.61 2.63 -3.39
CA ARG A 25 17.96 3.93 -3.65
C ARG A 25 17.57 4.68 -2.39
N GLY A 26 17.95 4.20 -1.22
CA GLY A 26 17.69 4.87 0.05
C GLY A 26 17.05 3.98 1.10
N GLU A 27 16.76 4.57 2.23
CA GLU A 27 16.16 3.90 3.39
C GLU A 27 14.64 4.12 3.41
N ILE A 28 13.92 3.08 3.83
CA ILE A 28 12.48 3.11 4.10
C ILE A 28 12.32 2.92 5.60
N ARG A 29 11.82 3.94 6.29
CA ARG A 29 11.54 3.91 7.73
C ARG A 29 10.23 3.16 7.97
N THR A 30 10.25 2.14 8.82
CA THR A 30 9.07 1.35 9.16
C THR A 30 8.55 1.65 10.58
N PRO A 31 7.22 1.62 10.80
CA PRO A 31 6.17 1.39 9.79
C PRO A 31 6.15 2.46 8.70
N ALA A 32 5.81 2.02 7.48
CA ALA A 32 5.79 2.85 6.28
C ALA A 32 4.44 2.76 5.57
N PHE A 33 3.95 3.90 5.07
CA PHE A 33 2.82 3.95 4.16
C PHE A 33 3.29 4.31 2.76
N MET A 34 2.90 3.51 1.76
CA MET A 34 3.25 3.68 0.36
C MET A 34 2.11 4.35 -0.41
N PRO A 35 2.27 5.60 -0.86
CA PRO A 35 1.34 6.20 -1.82
C PRO A 35 1.32 5.40 -3.12
N VAL A 36 0.11 5.24 -3.70
CA VAL A 36 -0.06 4.41 -4.91
C VAL A 36 0.06 5.25 -6.18
N GLY A 37 1.06 4.92 -6.99
CA GLY A 37 1.34 5.53 -8.29
C GLY A 37 0.91 4.65 -9.45
N THR A 38 -0.40 4.44 -9.63
CA THR A 38 -0.99 3.44 -10.55
C THR A 38 -0.48 3.53 -12.00
N ALA A 39 -0.35 4.72 -12.53
CA ALA A 39 0.06 4.97 -13.93
C ALA A 39 1.28 5.92 -13.97
N ALA A 40 2.34 5.56 -13.27
CA ALA A 40 3.54 6.37 -13.07
C ALA A 40 3.26 7.73 -12.39
N THR A 41 2.18 7.82 -11.64
CA THR A 41 1.85 9.04 -10.89
C THR A 41 0.94 8.73 -9.70
N VAL A 42 1.20 9.36 -8.58
CA VAL A 42 0.20 9.49 -7.52
C VAL A 42 -0.81 10.54 -8.00
N LYS A 43 -2.06 10.11 -8.17
CA LYS A 43 -3.08 10.94 -8.82
C LYS A 43 -3.22 12.30 -8.13
N ALA A 44 -3.23 13.38 -8.93
CA ALA A 44 -3.32 14.77 -8.52
C ALA A 44 -2.10 15.30 -7.74
N MET A 45 -0.94 14.64 -7.83
CA MET A 45 0.30 15.05 -7.18
C MET A 45 1.49 15.01 -8.14
N MET A 46 2.35 16.00 -8.03
CA MET A 46 3.68 15.93 -8.63
C MET A 46 4.59 15.05 -7.78
N PRO A 47 5.54 14.32 -8.37
CA PRO A 47 6.46 13.44 -7.61
C PRO A 47 7.20 14.18 -6.50
N GLU A 48 7.65 15.40 -6.76
CA GLU A 48 8.33 16.28 -5.80
C GLU A 48 7.43 16.60 -4.59
N SER A 49 6.14 16.83 -4.86
CA SER A 49 5.15 17.09 -3.80
C SER A 49 4.88 15.85 -2.96
N VAL A 50 4.87 14.66 -3.58
CA VAL A 50 4.78 13.39 -2.83
C VAL A 50 6.03 13.18 -1.98
N ALA A 51 7.22 13.43 -2.53
CA ALA A 51 8.47 13.36 -1.77
C ALA A 51 8.49 14.34 -0.58
N ALA A 52 7.93 15.54 -0.75
CA ALA A 52 7.83 16.57 0.29
C ALA A 52 6.91 16.17 1.46
N THR A 53 5.98 15.22 1.29
CA THR A 53 5.18 14.67 2.40
C THR A 53 6.00 13.79 3.34
N GLY A 54 7.22 13.40 2.96
CA GLY A 54 8.06 12.49 3.73
C GLY A 54 7.89 11.01 3.34
N ALA A 55 7.21 10.69 2.23
CA ALA A 55 7.11 9.33 1.72
C ALA A 55 8.49 8.81 1.29
N ASP A 56 8.91 7.67 1.83
CA ASP A 56 10.18 7.04 1.51
C ASP A 56 10.11 6.12 0.29
N ILE A 57 8.93 5.64 -0.04
CA ILE A 57 8.66 4.63 -1.08
C ILE A 57 7.30 4.87 -1.73
N LEU A 58 7.16 4.49 -3.00
CA LEU A 58 5.89 4.42 -3.73
C LEU A 58 5.53 2.99 -4.12
N LEU A 59 4.25 2.76 -4.40
CA LEU A 59 3.78 1.54 -5.03
C LEU A 59 3.36 1.80 -6.48
N GLY A 60 3.84 0.97 -7.41
CA GLY A 60 3.43 0.92 -8.81
C GLY A 60 2.61 -0.34 -9.10
N ASN A 61 1.66 -0.28 -10.04
CA ASN A 61 0.81 -1.42 -10.36
C ASN A 61 1.22 -2.10 -11.68
N THR A 62 1.79 -3.27 -11.58
CA THR A 62 2.31 -4.10 -12.69
C THR A 62 1.30 -4.30 -13.81
N TYR A 63 0.05 -4.63 -13.47
CA TYR A 63 -1.03 -4.82 -14.44
C TYR A 63 -1.27 -3.57 -15.32
N HIS A 64 -1.30 -2.40 -14.71
CA HIS A 64 -1.54 -1.16 -15.45
C HIS A 64 -0.38 -0.83 -16.39
N PHE A 65 0.86 -0.98 -15.91
CA PHE A 65 2.05 -0.74 -16.75
C PHE A 65 2.18 -1.75 -17.89
N MET A 66 1.81 -3.01 -17.67
CA MET A 66 1.80 -4.02 -18.73
C MET A 66 0.86 -3.62 -19.88
N LEU A 67 -0.30 -3.06 -19.57
CA LEU A 67 -1.28 -2.66 -20.57
C LEU A 67 -0.95 -1.31 -21.21
N ARG A 68 -0.51 -0.34 -20.43
CA ARG A 68 -0.20 1.01 -20.89
C ARG A 68 0.77 1.71 -19.94
N PRO A 69 1.92 2.21 -20.42
CA PRO A 69 2.34 2.27 -21.83
C PRO A 69 3.01 1.00 -22.38
N GLY A 70 3.17 -0.04 -21.57
CA GLY A 70 3.95 -1.24 -21.83
C GLY A 70 5.27 -1.22 -21.05
N ALA A 71 5.62 -2.35 -20.41
CA ALA A 71 6.81 -2.43 -19.56
C ALA A 71 8.10 -2.27 -20.37
N GLU A 72 8.13 -2.77 -21.60
CA GLU A 72 9.25 -2.67 -22.54
C GLU A 72 9.54 -1.21 -22.91
N LEU A 73 8.51 -0.38 -23.08
CA LEU A 73 8.69 1.06 -23.32
C LEU A 73 9.26 1.76 -22.09
N VAL A 74 8.76 1.41 -20.89
CA VAL A 74 9.27 1.99 -19.63
C VAL A 74 10.75 1.62 -19.43
N ASP A 75 11.13 0.36 -19.73
CA ASP A 75 12.54 -0.09 -19.69
C ASP A 75 13.42 0.71 -20.65
N ALA A 76 12.98 0.86 -21.91
CA ALA A 76 13.71 1.64 -22.92
C ALA A 76 13.89 3.12 -22.55
N LEU A 77 13.03 3.66 -21.65
CA LEU A 77 13.12 5.02 -21.11
C LEU A 77 13.85 5.08 -19.75
N GLY A 78 14.50 3.99 -19.33
CA GLY A 78 15.34 3.92 -18.14
C GLY A 78 14.62 3.52 -16.86
N GLY A 79 13.50 2.81 -16.98
CA GLY A 79 12.70 2.29 -15.86
C GLY A 79 11.78 3.34 -15.22
N LEU A 80 10.97 2.90 -14.25
CA LEU A 80 9.96 3.76 -13.60
C LEU A 80 10.56 5.00 -12.94
N HIS A 81 11.73 4.88 -12.32
CA HIS A 81 12.37 5.98 -11.61
C HIS A 81 12.63 7.17 -12.52
N ASN A 82 13.18 6.93 -13.71
CA ASN A 82 13.41 7.98 -14.70
C ASN A 82 12.09 8.41 -15.36
N PHE A 83 11.23 7.46 -15.71
CA PHE A 83 9.98 7.71 -16.40
C PHE A 83 9.05 8.63 -15.61
N MET A 84 8.98 8.47 -14.26
CA MET A 84 8.11 9.28 -13.39
C MET A 84 8.85 10.31 -12.54
N ASN A 85 10.16 10.50 -12.74
CA ASN A 85 10.99 11.42 -11.94
C ASN A 85 10.92 11.15 -10.43
N TRP A 86 11.02 9.87 -10.04
CA TRP A 86 11.03 9.45 -8.64
C TRP A 86 12.31 8.67 -8.34
N GLN A 87 13.19 9.24 -7.50
CA GLN A 87 14.52 8.67 -7.26
C GLN A 87 14.63 7.83 -5.97
N ARG A 88 13.53 7.69 -5.22
CA ARG A 88 13.43 6.87 -4.02
C ARG A 88 12.92 5.47 -4.37
N PRO A 89 12.95 4.50 -3.42
CA PRO A 89 12.46 3.14 -3.66
C PRO A 89 11.06 3.08 -4.26
N ILE A 90 10.84 2.05 -5.10
CA ILE A 90 9.55 1.68 -5.68
C ILE A 90 9.30 0.20 -5.39
N LEU A 91 8.12 -0.11 -4.85
CA LEU A 91 7.57 -1.45 -4.83
C LEU A 91 6.57 -1.59 -5.98
N THR A 92 6.61 -2.71 -6.71
CA THR A 92 5.53 -3.05 -7.65
C THR A 92 4.77 -4.28 -7.17
N ASP A 93 3.44 -4.23 -7.29
CA ASP A 93 2.59 -5.39 -7.03
C ASP A 93 2.78 -6.49 -8.08
N SER A 94 2.17 -7.66 -7.83
CA SER A 94 2.26 -8.80 -8.75
C SER A 94 1.40 -8.64 -10.02
N GLY A 95 0.37 -7.80 -9.97
CA GLY A 95 -0.71 -7.70 -10.96
C GLY A 95 -1.88 -8.66 -10.71
N GLY A 96 -1.76 -9.62 -9.81
CA GLY A 96 -2.77 -10.66 -9.54
C GLY A 96 -4.12 -10.08 -9.11
N PHE A 97 -4.15 -9.16 -8.15
CA PHE A 97 -5.38 -8.52 -7.68
C PHE A 97 -6.12 -7.75 -8.79
N GLN A 98 -5.40 -7.00 -9.62
CA GLN A 98 -6.01 -6.20 -10.69
C GLN A 98 -6.61 -7.10 -11.78
N VAL A 99 -5.95 -8.21 -12.10
CA VAL A 99 -6.53 -9.22 -13.00
C VAL A 99 -7.81 -9.80 -12.43
N MET A 100 -7.86 -10.04 -11.11
CA MET A 100 -9.08 -10.50 -10.43
C MET A 100 -10.18 -9.44 -10.49
N SER A 101 -9.87 -8.18 -10.17
CA SER A 101 -10.87 -7.13 -9.93
C SER A 101 -11.30 -6.36 -11.18
N LEU A 102 -10.45 -6.26 -12.21
CA LEU A 102 -10.69 -5.41 -13.39
C LEU A 102 -10.92 -6.19 -14.69
N ALA A 103 -10.47 -7.45 -14.77
CA ALA A 103 -10.63 -8.24 -15.97
C ALA A 103 -12.05 -8.85 -16.04
N GLY A 104 -12.86 -8.40 -17.01
CA GLY A 104 -14.25 -8.87 -17.18
C GLY A 104 -14.37 -10.36 -17.56
N LEU A 105 -13.39 -10.91 -18.30
CA LEU A 105 -13.29 -12.32 -18.67
C LEU A 105 -11.88 -12.79 -18.40
N ARG A 106 -11.73 -13.70 -17.45
CA ARG A 106 -10.44 -14.32 -17.12
C ARG A 106 -10.55 -15.83 -17.10
N LYS A 107 -9.47 -16.50 -17.44
CA LYS A 107 -9.30 -17.94 -17.31
C LYS A 107 -8.06 -18.21 -16.47
N LEU A 108 -8.28 -18.80 -15.31
CA LEU A 108 -7.24 -19.24 -14.37
C LEU A 108 -6.79 -20.66 -14.74
N THR A 109 -5.50 -20.91 -14.72
CA THR A 109 -4.89 -22.23 -14.93
C THR A 109 -3.63 -22.34 -14.07
N GLU A 110 -3.07 -23.53 -13.94
CA GLU A 110 -1.77 -23.76 -13.28
C GLU A 110 -0.65 -22.90 -13.92
N ARG A 111 -0.71 -22.64 -15.20
CA ARG A 111 0.28 -21.84 -15.91
C ARG A 111 0.25 -20.36 -15.51
N GLY A 112 -0.94 -19.79 -15.34
CA GLY A 112 -1.16 -18.38 -15.07
C GLY A 112 -2.59 -17.97 -15.42
N VAL A 113 -2.80 -16.68 -15.71
CA VAL A 113 -4.11 -16.10 -15.99
C VAL A 113 -4.15 -15.50 -17.39
N THR A 114 -5.12 -15.97 -18.19
CA THR A 114 -5.47 -15.32 -19.46
C THR A 114 -6.67 -14.41 -19.24
N PHE A 115 -6.63 -13.18 -19.75
CA PHE A 115 -7.70 -12.21 -19.56
C PHE A 115 -7.83 -11.25 -20.75
N LYS A 116 -8.93 -10.50 -20.79
CA LYS A 116 -9.13 -9.39 -21.70
C LYS A 116 -8.86 -8.06 -21.01
N SER A 117 -8.07 -7.21 -21.65
CA SER A 117 -7.77 -5.85 -21.19
C SER A 117 -9.07 -5.03 -21.06
N HIS A 118 -9.22 -4.34 -19.94
CA HIS A 118 -10.31 -3.38 -19.72
C HIS A 118 -10.10 -2.08 -20.50
N VAL A 119 -8.91 -1.88 -21.07
CA VAL A 119 -8.54 -0.66 -21.81
C VAL A 119 -9.02 -0.72 -23.26
N ASP A 120 -8.79 -1.86 -23.93
CA ASP A 120 -9.00 -2.02 -25.38
C ASP A 120 -9.56 -3.39 -25.78
N GLY A 121 -9.83 -4.27 -24.81
CA GLY A 121 -10.35 -5.62 -25.04
C GLY A 121 -9.36 -6.63 -25.59
N SER A 122 -8.09 -6.27 -25.78
CA SER A 122 -7.03 -7.17 -26.22
C SER A 122 -6.82 -8.32 -25.25
N LYS A 123 -6.40 -9.48 -25.78
CA LYS A 123 -6.17 -10.68 -24.97
C LYS A 123 -4.73 -10.72 -24.47
N HIS A 124 -4.57 -10.90 -23.18
CA HIS A 124 -3.27 -11.00 -22.50
C HIS A 124 -3.18 -12.27 -21.68
N GLU A 125 -1.95 -12.70 -21.44
CA GLU A 125 -1.60 -13.75 -20.48
C GLU A 125 -0.56 -13.19 -19.51
N ILE A 126 -0.76 -13.45 -18.23
CA ILE A 126 0.25 -13.20 -17.20
C ILE A 126 0.53 -14.49 -16.44
N THR A 127 1.80 -14.84 -16.34
CA THR A 127 2.31 -15.98 -15.59
C THR A 127 3.23 -15.48 -14.48
N PRO A 128 3.61 -16.28 -13.49
CA PRO A 128 4.63 -15.91 -12.52
C PRO A 128 5.91 -15.35 -13.17
N GLU A 129 6.42 -16.00 -14.21
CA GLU A 129 7.63 -15.59 -14.92
C GLU A 129 7.43 -14.25 -15.62
N ARG A 130 6.27 -14.05 -16.27
CA ARG A 130 5.98 -12.78 -16.97
C ARG A 130 5.78 -11.64 -15.97
N SER A 131 5.17 -11.89 -14.82
CA SER A 131 5.06 -10.88 -13.75
C SER A 131 6.44 -10.45 -13.26
N MET A 132 7.35 -11.41 -13.02
CA MET A 132 8.74 -11.11 -12.62
C MET A 132 9.47 -10.32 -13.69
N ASP A 133 9.31 -10.69 -14.98
CA ASP A 133 9.94 -9.98 -16.10
C ASP A 133 9.42 -8.54 -16.23
N ILE A 134 8.10 -8.33 -16.12
CA ILE A 134 7.51 -6.98 -16.15
C ILE A 134 8.09 -6.12 -15.02
N GLN A 135 8.10 -6.61 -13.79
CA GLN A 135 8.63 -5.87 -12.64
C GLN A 135 10.14 -5.59 -12.78
N ARG A 136 10.89 -6.49 -13.44
CA ARG A 136 12.29 -6.27 -13.81
C ARG A 136 12.44 -5.14 -14.82
N LEU A 137 11.64 -5.12 -15.87
CA LEU A 137 11.61 -4.06 -16.89
C LEU A 137 11.23 -2.69 -16.29
N LEU A 138 10.32 -2.70 -15.32
CA LEU A 138 9.96 -1.49 -14.58
C LEU A 138 11.10 -0.97 -13.68
N GLY A 139 12.09 -1.79 -13.35
CA GLY A 139 13.22 -1.42 -12.49
C GLY A 139 12.83 -1.30 -11.01
N SER A 140 11.87 -2.11 -10.55
CA SER A 140 11.36 -2.06 -9.17
C SER A 140 12.41 -2.51 -8.17
N ASP A 141 12.51 -1.80 -7.02
CA ASP A 141 13.43 -2.16 -5.93
C ASP A 141 12.88 -3.33 -5.10
N ILE A 142 11.57 -3.35 -4.88
CA ILE A 142 10.85 -4.44 -4.20
C ILE A 142 9.80 -5.00 -5.16
N VAL A 143 9.85 -6.31 -5.37
CA VAL A 143 9.04 -7.07 -6.32
C VAL A 143 8.13 -8.00 -5.53
N MET A 144 6.85 -8.11 -5.90
CA MET A 144 5.93 -9.06 -5.30
C MET A 144 5.84 -10.34 -6.13
N CYS A 145 5.86 -11.52 -5.50
CA CYS A 145 5.59 -12.77 -6.20
C CYS A 145 4.17 -12.78 -6.78
N PHE A 146 3.96 -13.51 -7.88
CA PHE A 146 2.63 -13.61 -8.49
C PHE A 146 1.74 -14.52 -7.65
N ASP A 147 0.51 -14.07 -7.39
CA ASP A 147 -0.46 -14.73 -6.53
C ASP A 147 -1.87 -14.71 -7.12
N GLU A 148 -2.72 -15.60 -6.63
CA GLU A 148 -4.16 -15.51 -6.82
C GLU A 148 -4.80 -14.91 -5.57
N CYS A 149 -5.47 -13.78 -5.73
CA CYS A 149 -6.25 -13.17 -4.66
C CYS A 149 -7.65 -13.78 -4.64
N THR A 150 -7.94 -14.60 -3.63
CA THR A 150 -9.26 -15.21 -3.44
C THR A 150 -10.30 -14.15 -3.14
N PRO A 151 -11.46 -14.09 -3.83
CA PRO A 151 -12.54 -13.17 -3.48
C PRO A 151 -13.14 -13.53 -2.11
N PHE A 152 -13.66 -12.53 -1.41
CA PHE A 152 -14.41 -12.76 -0.18
C PHE A 152 -15.92 -12.50 -0.40
N PRO A 153 -16.84 -13.31 0.16
CA PRO A 153 -16.55 -14.56 0.89
C PRO A 153 -16.15 -15.73 -0.03
N ALA A 154 -15.34 -16.65 0.47
CA ALA A 154 -15.03 -17.90 -0.17
C ALA A 154 -15.25 -19.06 0.82
N ASP A 155 -15.67 -20.20 0.31
CA ASP A 155 -15.67 -21.43 1.13
C ASP A 155 -14.22 -21.92 1.36
N GLU A 156 -14.06 -22.78 2.37
CA GLU A 156 -12.76 -23.26 2.81
C GLU A 156 -11.99 -24.00 1.69
N LYS A 157 -12.70 -24.78 0.87
CA LYS A 157 -12.09 -25.52 -0.24
C LYS A 157 -11.57 -24.57 -1.32
N THR A 158 -12.37 -23.59 -1.71
CA THR A 158 -11.99 -22.57 -2.70
C THR A 158 -10.78 -21.77 -2.20
N ALA A 159 -10.75 -21.37 -0.93
CA ALA A 159 -9.64 -20.67 -0.33
C ALA A 159 -8.36 -21.53 -0.29
N LEU A 160 -8.48 -22.83 0.02
CA LEU A 160 -7.37 -23.77 0.03
C LEU A 160 -6.78 -23.97 -1.37
N ASP A 161 -7.63 -24.26 -2.37
CA ASP A 161 -7.20 -24.49 -3.75
C ASP A 161 -6.45 -23.24 -4.31
N SER A 162 -6.97 -22.05 -4.04
CA SER A 162 -6.37 -20.75 -4.43
C SER A 162 -5.05 -20.51 -3.70
N MET A 163 -4.99 -20.74 -2.40
CA MET A 163 -3.77 -20.59 -1.61
C MET A 163 -2.68 -21.54 -2.11
N GLN A 164 -2.98 -22.79 -2.34
CA GLN A 164 -2.01 -23.77 -2.83
C GLN A 164 -1.51 -23.43 -4.24
N LEU A 165 -2.37 -22.93 -5.13
CA LEU A 165 -1.94 -22.40 -6.42
C LEU A 165 -0.97 -21.23 -6.26
N SER A 166 -1.29 -20.30 -5.35
CA SER A 166 -0.41 -19.16 -5.04
C SER A 166 0.96 -19.61 -4.52
N MET A 167 1.04 -20.67 -3.72
CA MET A 167 2.33 -21.21 -3.24
C MET A 167 3.17 -21.81 -4.38
N ARG A 168 2.54 -22.52 -5.32
CA ARG A 168 3.25 -23.01 -6.51
C ARG A 168 3.74 -21.86 -7.40
N TRP A 169 2.93 -20.82 -7.56
CA TRP A 169 3.32 -19.61 -8.29
C TRP A 169 4.40 -18.80 -7.57
N ALA A 170 4.40 -18.79 -6.23
CA ALA A 170 5.46 -18.16 -5.45
C ALA A 170 6.82 -18.82 -5.68
N ALA A 171 6.87 -20.16 -5.75
CA ALA A 171 8.08 -20.90 -6.07
C ALA A 171 8.59 -20.58 -7.48
N ARG A 172 7.72 -20.56 -8.49
CA ARG A 172 8.05 -20.18 -9.87
C ARG A 172 8.49 -18.71 -9.97
N SER A 173 7.85 -17.81 -9.21
CA SER A 173 8.27 -16.40 -9.13
C SER A 173 9.68 -16.28 -8.55
N LYS A 174 10.00 -17.05 -7.51
CA LYS A 174 11.33 -17.07 -6.90
C LYS A 174 12.40 -17.53 -7.88
N GLU A 175 12.12 -18.59 -8.63
CA GLU A 175 13.02 -19.11 -9.68
C GLU A 175 13.24 -18.06 -10.78
N ALA A 176 12.15 -17.45 -11.28
CA ALA A 176 12.20 -16.44 -12.34
C ALA A 176 12.88 -15.13 -11.89
N PHE A 177 12.72 -14.75 -10.62
CA PHE A 177 13.41 -13.59 -10.07
C PHE A 177 14.93 -13.77 -10.05
N GLY A 178 15.41 -14.98 -9.70
CA GLY A 178 16.84 -15.33 -9.67
C GLY A 178 17.63 -14.53 -8.62
N ASP A 179 18.91 -14.30 -8.90
CA ASP A 179 19.79 -13.45 -8.08
C ASP A 179 19.84 -12.03 -8.68
N ARG A 180 19.30 -11.07 -7.93
CA ARG A 180 19.26 -9.66 -8.33
C ARG A 180 19.76 -8.78 -7.19
N PRO A 181 21.07 -8.56 -7.07
CA PRO A 181 21.68 -7.75 -6.00
C PRO A 181 21.00 -6.37 -5.89
N GLY A 182 20.70 -5.97 -4.67
CA GLY A 182 20.06 -4.69 -4.39
C GLY A 182 18.53 -4.66 -4.56
N HIS A 183 17.94 -5.69 -5.15
CA HIS A 183 16.49 -5.86 -5.26
C HIS A 183 15.98 -6.90 -4.28
N ALA A 184 14.70 -6.81 -3.91
CA ALA A 184 14.05 -7.75 -3.02
C ALA A 184 12.82 -8.38 -3.65
N LEU A 185 12.58 -9.66 -3.34
CA LEU A 185 11.34 -10.36 -3.67
C LEU A 185 10.56 -10.67 -2.40
N PHE A 186 9.30 -10.24 -2.35
CA PHE A 186 8.38 -10.52 -1.24
C PHE A 186 7.41 -11.64 -1.60
N GLY A 187 7.27 -12.59 -0.67
CA GLY A 187 6.24 -13.64 -0.72
C GLY A 187 4.90 -13.11 -0.22
N ILE A 188 3.78 -13.69 -0.68
CA ILE A 188 2.43 -13.29 -0.28
C ILE A 188 1.72 -14.44 0.41
N GLN A 189 1.48 -14.33 1.72
CA GLN A 189 0.70 -15.27 2.49
C GLN A 189 -0.77 -15.16 2.11
N GLN A 190 -1.38 -16.27 1.65
CA GLN A 190 -2.77 -16.40 1.32
C GLN A 190 -3.47 -17.35 2.31
N GLY A 191 -4.78 -17.61 2.16
CA GLY A 191 -5.57 -18.48 3.03
C GLY A 191 -6.84 -17.84 3.60
N SER A 192 -7.29 -16.71 3.01
CA SER A 192 -8.51 -16.00 3.41
C SER A 192 -8.55 -15.77 4.94
N VAL A 193 -9.63 -16.15 5.60
CA VAL A 193 -9.81 -16.04 7.06
C VAL A 193 -9.55 -17.35 7.82
N PHE A 194 -8.97 -18.36 7.16
CA PHE A 194 -8.76 -19.69 7.74
C PHE A 194 -7.36 -19.83 8.33
N PRO A 195 -7.21 -20.00 9.67
CA PRO A 195 -5.90 -20.01 10.34
C PRO A 195 -4.99 -21.13 9.85
N GLU A 196 -5.53 -22.33 9.60
CA GLU A 196 -4.77 -23.50 9.16
C GLU A 196 -4.15 -23.27 7.77
N GLN A 197 -4.92 -22.68 6.86
CA GLN A 197 -4.45 -22.33 5.51
C GLN A 197 -3.40 -21.21 5.55
N ARG A 198 -3.56 -20.22 6.45
CA ARG A 198 -2.55 -19.18 6.69
C ARG A 198 -1.25 -19.77 7.20
N ALA A 199 -1.33 -20.77 8.10
CA ALA A 199 -0.15 -21.48 8.60
C ALA A 199 0.53 -22.29 7.50
N GLU A 200 -0.22 -23.07 6.69
CA GLU A 200 0.32 -23.82 5.55
C GLU A 200 1.02 -22.88 4.56
N SER A 201 0.37 -21.76 4.21
CA SER A 201 0.94 -20.74 3.33
C SER A 201 2.24 -20.14 3.89
N ALA A 202 2.27 -19.81 5.19
CA ALA A 202 3.46 -19.25 5.82
C ALA A 202 4.63 -20.25 5.81
N GLU A 203 4.38 -21.54 6.10
CA GLU A 203 5.42 -22.57 6.07
C GLU A 203 5.98 -22.77 4.64
N ALA A 204 5.09 -22.82 3.63
CA ALA A 204 5.51 -22.94 2.24
C ALA A 204 6.38 -21.74 1.81
N LEU A 205 5.98 -20.51 2.15
CA LEU A 205 6.75 -19.31 1.83
C LEU A 205 8.11 -19.26 2.55
N LYS A 206 8.17 -19.68 3.81
CA LYS A 206 9.43 -19.77 4.57
C LYS A 206 10.38 -20.80 3.95
N ALA A 207 9.84 -21.94 3.48
CA ALA A 207 10.65 -22.96 2.81
C ALA A 207 11.23 -22.48 1.47
N ILE A 208 10.48 -21.66 0.70
CA ILE A 208 10.96 -21.02 -0.54
C ILE A 208 12.01 -19.94 -0.23
N GLY A 209 11.80 -19.15 0.82
CA GLY A 209 12.70 -18.10 1.27
C GLY A 209 12.56 -16.78 0.48
N PHE A 210 12.07 -15.74 1.15
CA PHE A 210 11.87 -14.42 0.58
C PHE A 210 12.59 -13.33 1.42
N ASP A 211 12.78 -12.15 0.82
CA ASP A 211 13.42 -11.01 1.48
C ASP A 211 12.45 -10.27 2.41
N GLY A 212 11.14 -10.43 2.17
CA GLY A 212 10.04 -9.92 2.97
C GLY A 212 8.77 -10.71 2.71
N TYR A 213 7.74 -10.47 3.51
CA TYR A 213 6.49 -11.25 3.46
C TYR A 213 5.28 -10.32 3.55
N ALA A 214 4.32 -10.52 2.65
CA ALA A 214 3.06 -9.81 2.70
C ALA A 214 1.93 -10.70 3.26
N VAL A 215 0.97 -10.09 3.94
CA VAL A 215 -0.32 -10.68 4.28
C VAL A 215 -1.30 -10.23 3.19
N GLY A 216 -1.62 -11.14 2.28
CA GLY A 216 -2.55 -10.92 1.17
C GLY A 216 -3.96 -11.42 1.46
N GLY A 217 -4.89 -11.23 0.51
CA GLY A 217 -6.27 -11.72 0.61
C GLY A 217 -7.08 -11.11 1.75
N LEU A 218 -6.72 -9.90 2.19
CA LEU A 218 -7.46 -9.04 3.10
C LEU A 218 -7.81 -7.72 2.40
N ALA A 219 -8.70 -6.92 2.99
CA ALA A 219 -9.28 -5.71 2.38
C ALA A 219 -10.01 -5.99 1.04
N VAL A 220 -10.59 -7.17 0.91
CA VAL A 220 -11.36 -7.65 -0.25
C VAL A 220 -12.86 -7.76 0.03
N GLY A 221 -13.33 -7.21 1.16
CA GLY A 221 -14.75 -7.16 1.54
C GLY A 221 -15.12 -7.79 2.88
N GLU A 222 -14.16 -8.35 3.61
CA GLU A 222 -14.36 -9.04 4.90
C GLU A 222 -14.71 -8.11 6.07
N GLY A 223 -14.42 -6.82 5.94
CA GLY A 223 -14.59 -5.86 7.00
C GLY A 223 -13.44 -5.84 8.03
N GLN A 224 -13.42 -4.78 8.87
CA GLN A 224 -12.31 -4.53 9.79
C GLN A 224 -12.16 -5.62 10.86
N GLU A 225 -13.28 -6.10 11.42
CA GLU A 225 -13.26 -7.10 12.50
C GLU A 225 -12.61 -8.41 12.04
N ALA A 226 -13.02 -8.94 10.88
CA ALA A 226 -12.44 -10.16 10.32
C ALA A 226 -10.98 -9.95 9.91
N MET A 227 -10.64 -8.81 9.33
CA MET A 227 -9.26 -8.44 9.03
C MET A 227 -8.39 -8.45 10.30
N PHE A 228 -8.83 -7.80 11.37
CA PHE A 228 -8.06 -7.77 12.63
C PHE A 228 -7.97 -9.14 13.29
N SER A 229 -9.02 -9.96 13.23
CA SER A 229 -8.97 -11.35 13.72
C SER A 229 -7.88 -12.16 13.00
N VAL A 230 -7.71 -11.98 11.69
CA VAL A 230 -6.60 -12.61 10.94
C VAL A 230 -5.26 -12.02 11.36
N LEU A 231 -5.15 -10.70 11.49
CA LEU A 231 -3.90 -10.04 11.87
C LEU A 231 -3.46 -10.33 13.31
N ASP A 232 -4.34 -10.81 14.18
CA ASP A 232 -3.96 -11.21 15.54
C ASP A 232 -3.00 -12.42 15.56
N TYR A 233 -2.98 -13.24 14.50
CA TYR A 233 -2.13 -14.44 14.40
C TYR A 233 -1.26 -14.50 13.13
N ALA A 234 -1.72 -14.05 11.99
CA ALA A 234 -1.03 -14.24 10.70
C ALA A 234 0.38 -13.61 10.64
N PRO A 235 0.62 -12.39 11.15
CA PRO A 235 1.96 -11.82 11.17
C PRO A 235 2.97 -12.62 12.02
N ASP A 236 2.51 -13.30 13.08
CA ASP A 236 3.39 -14.08 13.96
C ASP A 236 3.87 -15.40 13.31
N MET A 237 3.17 -15.86 12.27
CA MET A 237 3.57 -17.02 11.47
C MET A 237 4.74 -16.71 10.53
N LEU A 238 5.00 -15.41 10.26
CA LEU A 238 6.03 -14.93 9.35
C LEU A 238 7.35 -14.61 10.10
N PRO A 239 8.52 -14.68 9.42
CA PRO A 239 9.81 -14.41 10.05
C PRO A 239 9.86 -13.04 10.73
N GLN A 240 10.48 -13.01 11.92
CA GLN A 240 10.59 -11.78 12.71
C GLN A 240 11.69 -10.84 12.21
N ASP A 241 12.69 -11.38 11.54
CA ASP A 241 13.83 -10.67 10.96
C ASP A 241 13.56 -10.16 9.54
N LYS A 242 12.31 -10.27 9.06
CA LYS A 242 11.88 -9.81 7.74
C LYS A 242 10.77 -8.77 7.84
N PRO A 243 10.67 -7.82 6.88
CA PRO A 243 9.57 -6.88 6.84
C PRO A 243 8.25 -7.59 6.50
N ARG A 244 7.16 -7.11 7.13
CA ARG A 244 5.79 -7.61 6.96
C ARG A 244 4.93 -6.54 6.33
N TYR A 245 4.31 -6.85 5.20
CA TYR A 245 3.53 -5.93 4.41
C TYR A 245 2.06 -6.34 4.38
N LEU A 246 1.13 -5.47 4.81
CA LEU A 246 -0.31 -5.65 4.67
C LEU A 246 -0.78 -4.91 3.42
N MET A 247 -1.26 -5.66 2.43
CA MET A 247 -1.59 -5.14 1.11
C MET A 247 -2.96 -4.46 1.07
N GLY A 248 -3.04 -3.28 0.44
CA GLY A 248 -4.29 -2.59 0.13
C GLY A 248 -5.01 -1.92 1.31
N VAL A 249 -4.37 -1.82 2.47
CA VAL A 249 -4.95 -1.26 3.70
C VAL A 249 -4.33 0.12 4.02
N GLY A 250 -5.02 1.15 4.41
CA GLY A 250 -6.41 1.40 4.40
C GLY A 250 -6.78 2.70 5.11
N LYS A 251 -7.77 2.64 5.94
CA LYS A 251 -8.18 3.78 6.77
C LYS A 251 -7.16 4.01 7.88
N PRO A 252 -7.06 5.24 8.44
CA PRO A 252 -6.14 5.51 9.54
C PRO A 252 -6.28 4.55 10.74
N ASP A 253 -7.52 4.19 11.08
CA ASP A 253 -7.81 3.23 12.16
C ASP A 253 -7.31 1.81 11.83
N ASP A 254 -7.45 1.38 10.58
CA ASP A 254 -6.94 0.09 10.10
C ASP A 254 -5.41 0.03 10.17
N ILE A 255 -4.76 1.14 9.81
CA ILE A 255 -3.30 1.30 9.84
C ILE A 255 -2.76 1.20 11.26
N VAL A 256 -3.34 1.95 12.22
CA VAL A 256 -2.91 1.87 13.63
C VAL A 256 -3.12 0.47 14.19
N GLY A 257 -4.27 -0.15 13.90
CA GLY A 257 -4.57 -1.51 14.31
C GLY A 257 -3.66 -2.57 13.69
N ALA A 258 -3.23 -2.38 12.44
CA ALA A 258 -2.28 -3.27 11.75
C ALA A 258 -0.86 -3.15 12.33
N VAL A 259 -0.37 -1.93 12.57
CA VAL A 259 0.93 -1.69 13.21
C VAL A 259 0.97 -2.28 14.62
N LYS A 260 -0.09 -2.13 15.40
CA LYS A 260 -0.24 -2.80 16.71
C LYS A 260 -0.01 -4.30 16.64
N ARG A 261 -0.35 -4.93 15.51
CA ARG A 261 -0.28 -6.37 15.26
C ARG A 261 1.00 -6.82 14.55
N GLY A 262 1.97 -5.91 14.38
CA GLY A 262 3.30 -6.22 13.87
C GLY A 262 3.47 -6.08 12.36
N ILE A 263 2.63 -5.27 11.70
CA ILE A 263 2.80 -4.91 10.29
C ILE A 263 3.75 -3.72 10.16
N ASP A 264 4.64 -3.78 9.17
CA ASP A 264 5.67 -2.77 8.92
C ASP A 264 5.39 -1.89 7.71
N MET A 265 4.65 -2.38 6.73
CA MET A 265 4.40 -1.68 5.47
C MET A 265 2.93 -1.80 5.09
N MET A 266 2.39 -0.75 4.51
CA MET A 266 1.01 -0.71 3.99
C MET A 266 0.94 0.20 2.78
N ASP A 267 -0.02 -0.06 1.90
CA ASP A 267 -0.39 0.79 0.78
C ASP A 267 -1.90 0.95 0.72
N CYS A 268 -2.37 2.06 0.21
CA CYS A 268 -3.77 2.19 -0.20
C CYS A 268 -3.95 3.39 -1.14
N VAL A 269 -4.88 3.24 -2.09
CA VAL A 269 -5.33 4.36 -2.94
C VAL A 269 -6.22 5.37 -2.20
N LEU A 270 -6.65 5.04 -0.98
CA LEU A 270 -7.65 5.79 -0.24
C LEU A 270 -7.28 7.28 -0.05
N PRO A 271 -6.06 7.66 0.37
CA PRO A 271 -5.72 9.07 0.57
C PRO A 271 -5.91 9.92 -0.69
N SER A 272 -5.41 9.45 -1.84
CA SER A 272 -5.53 10.16 -3.10
C SER A 272 -6.94 10.05 -3.71
N ARG A 273 -7.63 8.92 -3.51
CA ARG A 273 -9.03 8.75 -3.96
C ARG A 273 -9.96 9.69 -3.19
N SER A 274 -9.88 9.68 -1.85
CA SER A 274 -10.68 10.53 -0.97
C SER A 274 -10.42 12.00 -1.23
N GLY A 275 -9.16 12.43 -1.37
CA GLY A 275 -8.83 13.81 -1.69
C GLY A 275 -9.51 14.30 -2.98
N ARG A 276 -9.47 13.51 -4.04
CA ARG A 276 -10.14 13.84 -5.31
C ARG A 276 -11.67 13.81 -5.24
N THR A 277 -12.24 13.15 -4.24
CA THR A 277 -13.69 13.10 -4.03
C THR A 277 -14.19 14.01 -2.90
N GLY A 278 -13.34 14.91 -2.41
CA GLY A 278 -13.70 15.95 -1.45
C GLY A 278 -13.66 15.52 0.01
N GLN A 279 -12.90 14.45 0.34
CA GLN A 279 -12.69 14.01 1.73
C GLN A 279 -11.24 14.26 2.16
N ALA A 280 -11.09 14.85 3.33
CA ALA A 280 -9.82 15.01 4.02
C ALA A 280 -9.79 14.18 5.31
N PHE A 281 -8.69 13.47 5.55
CA PHE A 281 -8.42 12.78 6.80
C PHE A 281 -7.69 13.73 7.74
N THR A 282 -8.24 13.96 8.93
CA THR A 282 -7.64 14.83 9.95
C THR A 282 -7.46 14.09 11.26
N ARG A 283 -6.78 14.69 12.22
CA ARG A 283 -6.65 14.14 13.57
C ARG A 283 -8.00 14.01 14.27
N GLN A 284 -8.98 14.86 13.93
CA GLN A 284 -10.34 14.83 14.46
C GLN A 284 -11.32 13.98 13.61
N GLY A 285 -10.81 13.17 12.68
CA GLY A 285 -11.64 12.29 11.86
C GLY A 285 -11.69 12.72 10.38
N VAL A 286 -12.86 12.65 9.75
CA VAL A 286 -13.03 12.91 8.32
C VAL A 286 -13.77 14.23 8.10
N VAL A 287 -13.13 15.12 7.34
CA VAL A 287 -13.77 16.35 6.84
C VAL A 287 -14.27 16.10 5.42
N ASN A 288 -15.57 16.29 5.21
CA ASN A 288 -16.16 16.25 3.87
C ASN A 288 -16.35 17.69 3.37
N ILE A 289 -15.40 18.16 2.56
CA ILE A 289 -15.34 19.57 2.12
C ILE A 289 -16.54 20.00 1.27
N LYS A 290 -17.34 19.04 0.74
CA LYS A 290 -18.57 19.33 -0.02
C LYS A 290 -19.68 19.93 0.86
N ASN A 291 -19.65 19.69 2.17
CA ASN A 291 -20.70 20.09 3.08
C ASN A 291 -20.80 21.62 3.14
N ALA A 292 -22.04 22.14 3.10
CA ALA A 292 -22.32 23.59 3.08
C ALA A 292 -21.76 24.32 4.32
N ARG A 293 -21.59 23.64 5.44
CA ARG A 293 -20.96 24.19 6.66
C ARG A 293 -19.54 24.75 6.45
N HIS A 294 -18.87 24.39 5.36
CA HIS A 294 -17.53 24.87 5.03
C HIS A 294 -17.51 26.05 4.06
N GLN A 295 -18.69 26.57 3.68
CA GLN A 295 -18.80 27.63 2.68
C GLN A 295 -18.11 28.92 3.12
N ASP A 296 -18.14 29.23 4.40
CA ASP A 296 -17.60 30.44 5.03
C ASP A 296 -16.59 30.15 6.17
N ASP A 297 -16.15 28.88 6.28
CA ASP A 297 -15.22 28.42 7.31
C ASP A 297 -13.79 28.88 7.02
N PRO A 298 -13.20 29.85 7.77
CA PRO A 298 -11.85 30.33 7.54
C PRO A 298 -10.76 29.38 8.07
N SER A 299 -11.13 28.31 8.77
CA SER A 299 -10.19 27.37 9.40
C SER A 299 -9.43 26.54 8.37
N PRO A 300 -8.23 26.05 8.70
CA PRO A 300 -7.55 25.03 7.90
C PRO A 300 -8.26 23.68 8.02
N LEU A 301 -7.91 22.72 7.16
CA LEU A 301 -8.40 21.33 7.28
C LEU A 301 -8.05 20.71 8.64
N ASP A 302 -6.80 20.90 9.06
CA ASP A 302 -6.26 20.43 10.34
C ASP A 302 -5.21 21.45 10.80
N SER A 303 -5.43 22.06 11.96
CA SER A 303 -4.58 23.12 12.53
C SER A 303 -3.19 22.63 12.93
N ALA A 304 -3.03 21.33 13.19
CA ALA A 304 -1.73 20.72 13.51
C ALA A 304 -0.97 20.21 12.28
N CYS A 305 -1.57 20.27 11.08
CA CYS A 305 -0.95 19.80 9.85
C CYS A 305 -0.06 20.88 9.22
N SER A 306 1.15 20.49 8.84
CA SER A 306 2.14 21.39 8.25
C SER A 306 2.10 21.47 6.71
N CYS A 307 1.18 20.75 6.05
CA CYS A 307 1.11 20.73 4.59
C CYS A 307 0.72 22.09 3.99
N PRO A 308 1.08 22.37 2.72
CA PRO A 308 0.71 23.63 2.05
C PRO A 308 -0.79 23.91 2.02
N ALA A 309 -1.64 22.87 1.96
CA ALA A 309 -3.09 23.02 1.97
C ALA A 309 -3.57 23.63 3.30
N CYS A 310 -3.09 23.12 4.44
CA CYS A 310 -3.47 23.63 5.76
C CYS A 310 -2.83 24.98 6.10
N LYS A 311 -1.60 25.24 5.60
CA LYS A 311 -0.90 26.48 5.89
C LYS A 311 -1.45 27.70 5.15
N ASN A 312 -1.96 27.50 3.94
CA ASN A 312 -2.21 28.60 3.02
C ASN A 312 -3.67 28.74 2.59
N TYR A 313 -4.53 27.75 2.88
CA TYR A 313 -5.91 27.74 2.37
C TYR A 313 -6.90 27.40 3.46
N SER A 314 -8.03 28.13 3.45
CA SER A 314 -9.16 27.88 4.32
C SER A 314 -10.05 26.75 3.79
N ARG A 315 -10.87 26.18 4.65
CA ARG A 315 -11.94 25.24 4.25
C ARG A 315 -12.93 25.90 3.28
N ALA A 316 -13.22 27.20 3.47
CA ALA A 316 -14.07 27.97 2.55
C ALA A 316 -13.50 27.98 1.14
N TYR A 317 -12.20 28.25 0.98
CA TYR A 317 -11.55 28.18 -0.33
C TYR A 317 -11.59 26.78 -0.93
N LEU A 318 -11.24 25.76 -0.15
CA LEU A 318 -11.27 24.35 -0.60
C LEU A 318 -12.66 23.90 -0.99
N HIS A 319 -13.70 24.31 -0.22
CA HIS A 319 -15.11 24.10 -0.56
C HIS A 319 -15.45 24.75 -1.90
N HIS A 320 -15.08 26.01 -2.09
CA HIS A 320 -15.36 26.76 -3.32
C HIS A 320 -14.74 26.07 -4.53
N VAL A 321 -13.43 25.81 -4.53
CA VAL A 321 -12.73 25.21 -5.68
C VAL A 321 -13.17 23.77 -5.93
N PHE A 322 -13.59 23.03 -4.89
CA PHE A 322 -14.18 21.70 -5.06
C PHE A 322 -15.55 21.78 -5.74
N ARG A 323 -16.41 22.71 -5.30
CA ARG A 323 -17.77 22.93 -5.91
C ARG A 323 -17.67 23.45 -7.33
N SER A 324 -16.62 24.21 -7.65
CA SER A 324 -16.31 24.70 -8.99
C SER A 324 -15.63 23.63 -9.87
N GLN A 325 -15.38 22.42 -9.35
CA GLN A 325 -14.72 21.32 -10.05
C GLN A 325 -13.30 21.65 -10.54
N GLU A 326 -12.63 22.56 -9.88
CA GLU A 326 -11.24 22.93 -10.19
C GLU A 326 -10.27 21.83 -9.79
N MET A 327 -9.29 21.53 -10.65
CA MET A 327 -8.30 20.48 -10.40
C MET A 327 -7.48 20.71 -9.13
N ILE A 328 -7.25 21.97 -8.76
CA ILE A 328 -6.51 22.33 -7.55
C ILE A 328 -7.16 21.76 -6.27
N SER A 329 -8.47 21.57 -6.25
CA SER A 329 -9.16 20.96 -5.10
C SER A 329 -8.66 19.54 -4.83
N GLY A 330 -8.59 18.72 -5.87
CA GLY A 330 -8.05 17.36 -5.79
C GLY A 330 -6.57 17.33 -5.42
N MET A 331 -5.78 18.30 -5.91
CA MET A 331 -4.35 18.43 -5.60
C MET A 331 -4.14 18.76 -4.11
N LEU A 332 -4.79 19.78 -3.59
CA LEU A 332 -4.61 20.22 -2.21
C LEU A 332 -5.12 19.20 -1.20
N LEU A 333 -6.29 18.61 -1.45
CA LEU A 333 -6.86 17.58 -0.57
C LEU A 333 -6.03 16.28 -0.60
N THR A 334 -5.50 15.89 -1.76
CA THR A 334 -4.61 14.72 -1.85
C THR A 334 -3.30 14.98 -1.13
N TRP A 335 -2.70 16.17 -1.28
CA TRP A 335 -1.48 16.54 -0.56
C TRP A 335 -1.70 16.47 0.94
N HIS A 336 -2.79 17.09 1.43
CA HIS A 336 -3.14 17.03 2.85
C HIS A 336 -3.28 15.58 3.34
N ASN A 337 -4.04 14.75 2.64
CA ASN A 337 -4.25 13.35 3.04
C ASN A 337 -2.94 12.56 3.08
N LEU A 338 -2.06 12.71 2.09
CA LEU A 338 -0.77 12.05 2.08
C LEU A 338 0.12 12.57 3.22
N GLN A 339 0.15 13.87 3.48
CA GLN A 339 0.87 14.43 4.62
C GLN A 339 0.38 13.83 5.93
N TYR A 340 -0.93 13.78 6.14
CA TYR A 340 -1.52 13.20 7.35
C TYR A 340 -1.12 11.73 7.53
N TYR A 341 -1.10 10.93 6.45
CA TYR A 341 -0.68 9.55 6.52
C TYR A 341 0.81 9.40 6.86
N GLN A 342 1.67 10.25 6.30
CA GLN A 342 3.10 10.23 6.62
C GLN A 342 3.38 10.72 8.05
N ASP A 343 2.64 11.73 8.52
CA ASP A 343 2.70 12.20 9.90
C ASP A 343 2.27 11.07 10.86
N LEU A 344 1.18 10.36 10.56
CA LEU A 344 0.71 9.22 11.34
C LEU A 344 1.78 8.11 11.44
N MET A 345 2.49 7.82 10.33
CA MET A 345 3.62 6.87 10.35
C MET A 345 4.75 7.38 11.26
N ALA A 346 5.08 8.66 11.17
CA ALA A 346 6.14 9.26 11.98
C ALA A 346 5.79 9.22 13.49
N ASP A 347 4.55 9.54 13.83
CA ASP A 347 4.05 9.52 15.20
C ASP A 347 4.06 8.10 15.78
N MET A 348 3.66 7.08 15.00
CA MET A 348 3.73 5.68 15.40
C MET A 348 5.18 5.22 15.61
N ARG A 349 6.11 5.55 14.68
CA ARG A 349 7.54 5.23 14.86
C ARG A 349 8.09 5.83 16.16
N ALA A 350 7.78 7.09 16.44
CA ALA A 350 8.21 7.78 17.65
C ALA A 350 7.59 7.15 18.91
N ALA A 351 6.32 6.78 18.87
CA ALA A 351 5.63 6.13 19.98
C ALA A 351 6.21 4.74 20.29
N ILE A 352 6.48 3.93 19.27
CA ILE A 352 7.09 2.60 19.42
C ILE A 352 8.50 2.73 20.00
N ALA A 353 9.32 3.62 19.45
CA ALA A 353 10.68 3.84 19.93
C ALA A 353 10.73 4.30 21.40
N ALA A 354 9.71 4.98 21.88
CA ALA A 354 9.57 5.46 23.24
C ALA A 354 8.85 4.46 24.20
N GLY A 355 8.41 3.28 23.72
CA GLY A 355 7.66 2.31 24.52
C GLY A 355 6.30 2.81 24.99
N ARG A 356 5.62 3.66 24.19
CA ARG A 356 4.34 4.29 24.55
C ARG A 356 3.24 4.12 23.48
N PHE A 357 3.33 3.06 22.68
CA PHE A 357 2.39 2.86 21.57
C PHE A 357 0.94 2.73 22.04
N ALA A 358 0.70 2.07 23.18
CA ALA A 358 -0.64 1.94 23.75
C ALA A 358 -1.24 3.31 24.13
N SER A 359 -0.45 4.24 24.69
CA SER A 359 -0.91 5.61 24.99
C SER A 359 -1.20 6.38 23.71
N PHE A 360 -0.32 6.25 22.70
CA PHE A 360 -0.53 6.86 21.39
C PHE A 360 -1.84 6.38 20.75
N GLU A 361 -2.10 5.06 20.75
CA GLU A 361 -3.35 4.48 20.22
C GLU A 361 -4.58 5.07 20.92
N ALA A 362 -4.54 5.15 22.26
CA ALA A 362 -5.65 5.73 23.03
C ALA A 362 -5.88 7.21 22.69
N GLU A 363 -4.82 8.01 22.59
CA GLU A 363 -4.87 9.42 22.19
C GLU A 363 -5.40 9.58 20.76
N PHE A 364 -4.92 8.75 19.83
CA PHE A 364 -5.38 8.73 18.43
C PHE A 364 -6.90 8.49 18.36
N HIS A 365 -7.40 7.48 19.03
CA HIS A 365 -8.84 7.19 19.02
C HIS A 365 -9.66 8.27 19.73
N ALA A 366 -9.17 8.82 20.83
CA ALA A 366 -9.85 9.92 21.55
C ALA A 366 -9.97 11.18 20.69
N GLN A 367 -8.92 11.57 19.99
CA GLN A 367 -8.95 12.72 19.07
C GLN A 367 -9.94 12.52 17.93
N ARG A 368 -9.97 11.32 17.33
CA ARG A 368 -10.92 11.00 16.26
C ARG A 368 -12.35 10.93 16.74
N ALA A 369 -12.58 10.42 17.95
CA ALA A 369 -13.92 10.38 18.58
C ALA A 369 -14.46 11.77 18.93
N ALA A 370 -13.59 12.76 19.14
CA ALA A 370 -14.00 14.15 19.36
C ALA A 370 -14.70 14.76 18.12
N GLY A 371 -14.42 14.19 16.93
CA GLY A 371 -15.03 14.63 15.68
C GLY A 371 -14.41 15.91 15.12
N ASP A 372 -14.92 16.32 13.96
CA ASP A 372 -14.47 17.52 13.26
C ASP A 372 -14.76 18.80 14.07
N ILE A 373 -13.90 19.81 13.93
CA ILE A 373 -14.08 21.13 14.55
C ILE A 373 -15.34 21.78 13.98
N ALA A 374 -16.19 22.34 14.85
CA ALA A 374 -17.34 23.12 14.41
C ALA A 374 -16.87 24.37 13.63
N PRO A 375 -17.60 24.81 12.58
CA PRO A 375 -17.35 26.10 11.95
C PRO A 375 -17.42 27.22 12.98
N LEU A 376 -16.57 28.22 12.82
CA LEU A 376 -16.58 29.43 13.66
C LEU A 376 -17.84 30.26 13.43
#